data_5c864fc9b9fa35c3d3a23a249d8a4e9e
#
_entry.id   5c864fc9b9fa35c3d3a23a249d8a4e9e
#
_cell.length_a   1.000
_cell.length_b   1.000
_cell.length_c   1.000
_cell.angle_alpha   90.00
_cell.angle_beta   90.00
_cell.angle_gamma   90.00
#
_symmetry.space_group_name_H-M   'P 1'
#
loop_
_entity.id
_entity.type
_entity.pdbx_description
1 polymer ?
#
loop_
_entity_poly.entity_id
_entity_poly.type
_entity_poly.pdbx_seq_one_letter_code
_entity_poly.pdbx_strand_id
1 'polypeptide(L)'
;MTLADPAAVRRPGRPRSAEADTAIVDATLDLIIEGGIDGLSVESVAARAGVGKATIYRRWATKEELVEDALAAINDTLPDIPAGESTRDRLVIMVDQIRAKTHETCSGRLMPRMLSYATQHPDLFKQYFATVIQPRRERYRVVLAEGIASGELRADLDVELAATLIAAPMLYLQLMQVGMGVPSPGTSQTLVDMVLGGIRAG
;
A
#
# COMPACT_ATOMS: atom_id res chain seq x y z
N MET A 1 -13.54 -60.81 -24.64
CA MET A 1 -12.66 -60.39 -23.55
C MET A 1 -12.31 -58.94 -23.81
N THR A 2 -13.14 -58.02 -23.30
CA THR A 2 -13.11 -56.61 -23.62
C THR A 2 -12.24 -55.93 -22.57
N LEU A 3 -11.14 -55.30 -23.01
CA LEU A 3 -10.23 -54.56 -22.15
C LEU A 3 -10.89 -53.21 -21.77
N ALA A 4 -11.01 -52.96 -20.48
CA ALA A 4 -11.50 -51.72 -19.92
C ALA A 4 -10.48 -50.62 -20.11
N ASP A 5 -10.95 -49.46 -20.55
CA ASP A 5 -10.22 -48.20 -20.71
C ASP A 5 -9.85 -47.62 -19.33
N PRO A 6 -8.58 -47.25 -19.06
CA PRO A 6 -8.21 -46.68 -17.77
C PRO A 6 -8.68 -45.23 -17.69
N ALA A 7 -9.46 -44.97 -16.65
CA ALA A 7 -10.05 -43.70 -16.28
C ALA A 7 -9.08 -42.49 -16.44
N ALA A 8 -9.51 -41.55 -17.26
CA ALA A 8 -8.86 -40.24 -17.38
C ALA A 8 -8.80 -39.54 -16.01
N VAL A 9 -7.62 -39.47 -15.47
CA VAL A 9 -7.33 -38.67 -14.25
C VAL A 9 -7.62 -37.20 -14.58
N ARG A 10 -8.72 -36.69 -14.03
CA ARG A 10 -9.04 -35.26 -14.08
C ARG A 10 -7.91 -34.51 -13.39
N ARG A 11 -7.08 -33.81 -14.15
CA ARG A 11 -6.08 -32.87 -13.63
C ARG A 11 -6.79 -31.81 -12.77
N PRO A 12 -6.29 -31.49 -11.57
CA PRO A 12 -6.83 -30.39 -10.77
C PRO A 12 -6.81 -29.12 -11.60
N GLY A 13 -7.94 -28.43 -11.70
CA GLY A 13 -8.04 -27.18 -12.45
C GLY A 13 -7.01 -26.17 -11.92
N ARG A 14 -6.21 -25.62 -12.85
CA ARG A 14 -5.27 -24.51 -12.62
C ARG A 14 -5.93 -23.40 -11.80
N PRO A 15 -5.19 -22.64 -10.98
CA PRO A 15 -5.70 -21.66 -10.03
C PRO A 15 -6.28 -20.40 -10.73
N ARG A 16 -7.37 -20.55 -11.47
CA ARG A 16 -8.21 -19.44 -11.98
C ARG A 16 -8.75 -18.53 -10.88
N SER A 17 -8.69 -18.99 -9.65
CA SER A 17 -9.17 -18.34 -8.45
C SER A 17 -8.31 -17.13 -8.08
N ALA A 18 -6.98 -17.27 -8.00
CA ALA A 18 -6.08 -16.18 -7.59
C ALA A 18 -5.97 -15.07 -8.66
N GLU A 19 -5.90 -15.44 -9.95
CA GLU A 19 -5.89 -14.45 -11.04
C GLU A 19 -7.18 -13.61 -11.07
N ALA A 20 -8.34 -14.26 -10.84
CA ALA A 20 -9.62 -13.57 -10.79
C ALA A 20 -9.72 -12.64 -9.56
N ASP A 21 -9.16 -13.03 -8.42
CA ASP A 21 -9.16 -12.21 -7.21
C ASP A 21 -8.31 -10.96 -7.38
N THR A 22 -7.10 -11.12 -7.91
CA THR A 22 -6.24 -9.99 -8.23
C THR A 22 -6.95 -9.04 -9.20
N ALA A 23 -7.57 -9.56 -10.26
CA ALA A 23 -8.31 -8.72 -11.22
C ALA A 23 -9.51 -7.98 -10.58
N ILE A 24 -10.21 -8.61 -9.63
CA ILE A 24 -11.32 -7.97 -8.90
C ILE A 24 -10.79 -6.87 -7.97
N VAL A 25 -9.71 -7.13 -7.24
CA VAL A 25 -9.06 -6.17 -6.34
C VAL A 25 -8.55 -4.95 -7.12
N ASP A 26 -7.82 -5.17 -8.22
CA ASP A 26 -7.30 -4.10 -9.07
C ASP A 26 -8.43 -3.26 -9.68
N ALA A 27 -9.48 -3.92 -10.20
CA ALA A 27 -10.65 -3.24 -10.74
C ALA A 27 -11.37 -2.39 -9.68
N THR A 28 -11.43 -2.86 -8.43
CA THR A 28 -12.03 -2.13 -7.32
C THR A 28 -11.24 -0.86 -7.01
N LEU A 29 -9.92 -0.96 -6.90
CA LEU A 29 -9.05 0.18 -6.64
C LEU A 29 -9.09 1.21 -7.78
N ASP A 30 -9.05 0.76 -9.04
CA ASP A 30 -9.14 1.65 -10.19
C ASP A 30 -10.47 2.41 -10.22
N LEU A 31 -11.59 1.73 -9.96
CA LEU A 31 -12.90 2.38 -9.91
C LEU A 31 -13.03 3.39 -8.76
N ILE A 32 -12.44 3.11 -7.59
CA ILE A 32 -12.37 4.08 -6.49
C ILE A 32 -11.56 5.32 -6.90
N ILE A 33 -10.44 5.12 -7.58
CA ILE A 33 -9.59 6.23 -8.04
C ILE A 33 -10.29 7.08 -9.10
N GLU A 34 -10.94 6.46 -10.07
CA GLU A 34 -11.59 7.13 -11.22
C GLU A 34 -12.90 7.81 -10.83
N GLY A 35 -13.83 7.05 -10.28
CA GLY A 35 -15.22 7.46 -10.03
C GLY A 35 -15.57 7.72 -8.58
N GLY A 36 -14.70 7.33 -7.66
CA GLY A 36 -14.95 7.43 -6.22
C GLY A 36 -15.77 6.27 -5.66
N ILE A 37 -15.90 6.27 -4.32
CA ILE A 37 -16.61 5.21 -3.59
C ILE A 37 -18.11 5.22 -3.86
N ASP A 38 -18.69 6.39 -4.13
CA ASP A 38 -20.13 6.54 -4.39
C ASP A 38 -20.53 5.92 -5.73
N GLY A 39 -19.65 5.97 -6.72
CA GLY A 39 -19.86 5.34 -8.03
C GLY A 39 -19.50 3.85 -8.07
N LEU A 40 -18.93 3.29 -7.01
CA LEU A 40 -18.52 1.90 -6.95
C LEU A 40 -19.73 0.98 -6.76
N SER A 41 -19.90 0.01 -7.66
CA SER A 41 -20.88 -1.07 -7.54
C SER A 41 -20.24 -2.41 -7.87
N VAL A 42 -20.78 -3.51 -7.33
CA VAL A 42 -20.33 -4.86 -7.66
C VAL A 42 -20.48 -5.15 -9.16
N GLU A 43 -21.47 -4.54 -9.81
CA GLU A 43 -21.69 -4.60 -11.24
C GLU A 43 -20.54 -3.98 -12.03
N SER A 44 -20.09 -2.78 -11.64
CA SER A 44 -18.99 -2.08 -12.31
C SER A 44 -17.66 -2.83 -12.11
N VAL A 45 -17.43 -3.35 -10.91
CA VAL A 45 -16.26 -4.18 -10.61
C VAL A 45 -16.27 -5.47 -11.45
N ALA A 46 -17.38 -6.18 -11.47
CA ALA A 46 -17.52 -7.42 -12.26
C ALA A 46 -17.26 -7.20 -13.76
N ALA A 47 -17.81 -6.11 -14.31
CA ALA A 47 -17.61 -5.72 -15.70
C ALA A 47 -16.14 -5.38 -15.99
N ARG A 48 -15.49 -4.60 -15.12
CA ARG A 48 -14.08 -4.18 -15.24
C ARG A 48 -13.12 -5.37 -15.10
N ALA A 49 -13.36 -6.27 -14.15
CA ALA A 49 -12.55 -7.46 -13.89
C ALA A 49 -12.80 -8.60 -14.88
N GLY A 50 -13.83 -8.50 -15.74
CA GLY A 50 -14.18 -9.56 -16.69
C GLY A 50 -14.71 -10.83 -16.02
N VAL A 51 -15.40 -10.71 -14.87
CA VAL A 51 -15.96 -11.83 -14.11
C VAL A 51 -17.46 -11.69 -13.90
N GLY A 52 -18.13 -12.81 -13.56
CA GLY A 52 -19.54 -12.77 -13.14
C GLY A 52 -19.68 -12.26 -11.69
N LYS A 53 -20.77 -11.53 -11.37
CA LYS A 53 -21.08 -11.08 -10.00
C LYS A 53 -21.05 -12.20 -8.97
N ALA A 54 -21.51 -13.40 -9.34
CA ALA A 54 -21.46 -14.57 -8.46
C ALA A 54 -20.03 -14.96 -8.05
N THR A 55 -19.01 -14.63 -8.85
CA THR A 55 -17.60 -14.84 -8.50
C THR A 55 -17.16 -13.91 -7.40
N ILE A 56 -17.63 -12.67 -7.41
CA ILE A 56 -17.36 -11.67 -6.36
C ILE A 56 -18.09 -12.08 -5.08
N TYR A 57 -19.42 -12.28 -5.12
CA TYR A 57 -20.22 -12.60 -3.94
C TYR A 57 -19.84 -13.91 -3.23
N ARG A 58 -19.17 -14.84 -3.94
CA ARG A 58 -18.64 -16.05 -3.29
C ARG A 58 -17.50 -15.77 -2.32
N ARG A 59 -16.80 -14.62 -2.44
CA ARG A 59 -15.65 -14.25 -1.64
C ARG A 59 -15.92 -13.08 -0.70
N TRP A 60 -16.63 -12.09 -1.19
CA TRP A 60 -16.99 -10.89 -0.44
C TRP A 60 -18.51 -10.79 -0.38
N ALA A 61 -19.06 -10.90 0.84
CA ALA A 61 -20.50 -10.86 1.04
C ALA A 61 -21.06 -9.46 0.78
N THR A 62 -20.23 -8.42 1.00
CA THR A 62 -20.62 -7.02 0.87
C THR A 62 -19.62 -6.23 0.00
N LYS A 63 -20.04 -5.06 -0.46
CA LYS A 63 -19.16 -4.11 -1.14
C LYS A 63 -18.06 -3.59 -0.20
N GLU A 64 -18.41 -3.40 1.06
CA GLU A 64 -17.52 -2.91 2.10
C GLU A 64 -16.37 -3.90 2.35
N GLU A 65 -16.66 -5.20 2.46
CA GLU A 65 -15.63 -6.25 2.57
C GLU A 65 -14.69 -6.26 1.35
N LEU A 66 -15.24 -6.12 0.15
CA LEU A 66 -14.43 -6.04 -1.07
C LEU A 66 -13.51 -4.82 -1.06
N VAL A 67 -14.00 -3.66 -0.63
CA VAL A 67 -13.18 -2.44 -0.52
C VAL A 67 -12.09 -2.61 0.52
N GLU A 68 -12.38 -3.22 1.67
CA GLU A 68 -11.42 -3.48 2.73
C GLU A 68 -10.27 -4.37 2.25
N ASP A 69 -10.58 -5.49 1.61
CA ASP A 69 -9.57 -6.40 1.05
C ASP A 69 -8.77 -5.73 -0.06
N ALA A 70 -9.41 -4.94 -0.92
CA ALA A 70 -8.73 -4.19 -1.97
C ALA A 70 -7.74 -3.16 -1.37
N LEU A 71 -8.11 -2.47 -0.31
CA LEU A 71 -7.20 -1.56 0.40
C LEU A 71 -6.05 -2.32 1.08
N ALA A 72 -6.32 -3.48 1.68
CA ALA A 72 -5.29 -4.31 2.33
C ALA A 72 -4.22 -4.78 1.34
N ALA A 73 -4.63 -5.23 0.15
CA ALA A 73 -3.74 -5.73 -0.89
C ALA A 73 -2.68 -4.70 -1.36
N ILE A 74 -2.90 -3.41 -1.11
CA ILE A 74 -1.92 -2.36 -1.42
C ILE A 74 -0.64 -2.52 -0.59
N ASN A 75 -0.73 -3.04 0.63
CA ASN A 75 0.43 -3.24 1.50
C ASN A 75 1.24 -4.48 1.14
N ASP A 76 0.61 -5.50 0.55
CA ASP A 76 1.29 -6.72 0.11
C ASP A 76 2.34 -6.45 -0.97
N THR A 77 2.25 -5.30 -1.64
CA THR A 77 3.20 -4.84 -2.66
C THR A 77 4.39 -4.05 -2.09
N LEU A 78 4.47 -3.87 -0.77
CA LEU A 78 5.60 -3.14 -0.17
C LEU A 78 6.82 -4.06 -0.12
N PRO A 79 7.97 -3.65 -0.70
CA PRO A 79 9.20 -4.41 -0.60
C PRO A 79 9.64 -4.57 0.86
N ASP A 80 10.32 -5.69 1.13
CA ASP A 80 10.97 -5.89 2.42
C ASP A 80 12.08 -4.85 2.64
N ILE A 81 12.33 -4.54 3.90
CA ILE A 81 13.45 -3.70 4.31
C ILE A 81 14.58 -4.64 4.69
N PRO A 82 15.76 -4.54 4.04
CA PRO A 82 16.87 -5.42 4.32
C PRO A 82 17.28 -5.38 5.80
N ALA A 83 17.45 -6.54 6.41
CA ALA A 83 18.02 -6.65 7.74
C ALA A 83 19.57 -6.47 7.66
N GLY A 84 20.15 -5.86 8.69
CA GLY A 84 21.60 -5.65 8.78
C GLY A 84 22.14 -4.38 8.13
N GLU A 85 21.30 -3.62 7.44
CA GLU A 85 21.63 -2.27 6.98
C GLU A 85 21.55 -1.26 8.14
N SER A 86 22.27 -0.13 8.00
CA SER A 86 22.19 0.97 8.97
C SER A 86 20.77 1.51 9.08
N THR A 87 20.42 2.10 10.22
CA THR A 87 19.13 2.80 10.40
C THR A 87 18.92 3.82 9.28
N ARG A 88 19.96 4.56 8.89
CA ARG A 88 19.91 5.53 7.79
C ARG A 88 19.51 4.89 6.46
N ASP A 89 20.17 3.82 6.06
CA ASP A 89 19.95 3.23 4.74
C ASP A 89 18.57 2.58 4.64
N ARG A 90 18.12 1.96 5.72
CA ARG A 90 16.75 1.44 5.84
C ARG A 90 15.70 2.54 5.70
N LEU A 91 15.90 3.69 6.35
CA LEU A 91 15.00 4.85 6.24
C LEU A 91 15.01 5.44 4.82
N VAL A 92 16.18 5.51 4.18
CA VAL A 92 16.30 5.95 2.77
C VAL A 92 15.48 5.04 1.85
N ILE A 93 15.61 3.72 1.99
CA ILE A 93 14.84 2.75 1.22
C ILE A 93 13.33 2.98 1.42
N MET A 94 12.89 3.18 2.66
CA MET A 94 11.46 3.40 2.97
C MET A 94 10.92 4.70 2.38
N VAL A 95 11.68 5.77 2.45
CA VAL A 95 11.31 7.08 1.86
C VAL A 95 11.29 6.98 0.33
N ASP A 96 12.26 6.27 -0.25
CA ASP A 96 12.32 6.07 -1.69
C ASP A 96 11.16 5.23 -2.22
N GLN A 97 10.64 4.28 -1.44
CA GLN A 97 9.41 3.55 -1.74
C GLN A 97 8.17 4.49 -1.83
N ILE A 98 8.13 5.58 -1.05
CA ILE A 98 7.08 6.60 -1.19
C ILE A 98 7.32 7.39 -2.48
N ARG A 99 8.55 7.84 -2.72
CA ARG A 99 8.93 8.61 -3.92
C ARG A 99 8.60 7.86 -5.22
N ALA A 100 8.88 6.55 -5.24
CA ALA A 100 8.62 5.69 -6.40
C ALA A 100 7.13 5.49 -6.70
N LYS A 101 6.23 5.77 -5.75
CA LYS A 101 4.78 5.72 -5.95
C LYS A 101 4.30 6.99 -6.63
N THR A 102 4.48 7.04 -7.92
CA THR A 102 4.05 8.15 -8.78
C THR A 102 2.55 8.06 -9.10
N HIS A 103 2.03 9.05 -9.83
CA HIS A 103 0.68 9.00 -10.40
C HIS A 103 0.44 7.80 -11.33
N GLU A 104 1.47 7.10 -11.75
CA GLU A 104 1.36 5.88 -12.55
C GLU A 104 1.00 4.65 -11.72
N THR A 105 1.26 4.68 -10.41
CA THR A 105 0.92 3.58 -9.51
C THR A 105 -0.47 3.76 -8.89
N CYS A 106 -1.20 2.66 -8.70
CA CYS A 106 -2.48 2.65 -7.98
C CYS A 106 -2.35 3.35 -6.61
N SER A 107 -1.36 2.98 -5.83
CA SER A 107 -1.09 3.53 -4.50
C SER A 107 -0.82 5.05 -4.51
N GLY A 108 -0.15 5.56 -5.54
CA GLY A 108 0.13 7.00 -5.69
C GLY A 108 -1.11 7.81 -6.07
N ARG A 109 -2.02 7.23 -6.88
CA ARG A 109 -3.29 7.86 -7.25
C ARG A 109 -4.35 7.78 -6.13
N LEU A 110 -4.32 6.70 -5.35
CA LEU A 110 -5.32 6.46 -4.31
C LEU A 110 -5.22 7.45 -3.15
N MET A 111 -4.01 7.78 -2.70
CA MET A 111 -3.81 8.62 -1.52
C MET A 111 -4.47 10.01 -1.62
N PRO A 112 -4.27 10.80 -2.70
CA PRO A 112 -4.97 12.08 -2.85
C PRO A 112 -6.49 11.91 -2.83
N ARG A 113 -7.00 10.81 -3.41
CA ARG A 113 -8.42 10.49 -3.41
C ARG A 113 -8.94 10.21 -2.00
N MET A 114 -8.22 9.40 -1.23
CA MET A 114 -8.59 9.11 0.17
C MET A 114 -8.57 10.36 1.05
N LEU A 115 -7.61 11.26 0.85
CA LEU A 115 -7.58 12.54 1.57
C LEU A 115 -8.80 13.41 1.26
N SER A 116 -9.28 13.40 0.01
CA SER A 116 -10.50 14.14 -0.34
C SER A 116 -11.76 13.58 0.36
N TYR A 117 -11.74 12.33 0.77
CA TYR A 117 -12.84 11.69 1.50
C TYR A 117 -12.80 11.87 3.02
N ALA A 118 -11.72 12.42 3.57
CA ALA A 118 -11.57 12.55 5.03
C ALA A 118 -12.75 13.27 5.72
N THR A 119 -13.38 14.21 5.02
CA THR A 119 -14.53 14.97 5.52
C THR A 119 -15.88 14.40 5.08
N GLN A 120 -15.98 13.86 3.87
CA GLN A 120 -17.24 13.40 3.29
C GLN A 120 -17.55 11.94 3.65
N HIS A 121 -16.53 11.12 3.76
CA HIS A 121 -16.59 9.68 4.06
C HIS A 121 -15.60 9.34 5.19
N PRO A 122 -15.79 9.87 6.41
CA PRO A 122 -14.81 9.72 7.50
C PRO A 122 -14.55 8.27 7.88
N ASP A 123 -15.53 7.38 7.76
CA ASP A 123 -15.35 5.96 8.10
C ASP A 123 -14.50 5.22 7.07
N LEU A 124 -14.69 5.50 5.77
CA LEU A 124 -13.80 5.00 4.72
C LEU A 124 -12.36 5.50 4.91
N PHE A 125 -12.20 6.78 5.27
CA PHE A 125 -10.87 7.33 5.54
C PHE A 125 -10.23 6.68 6.77
N LYS A 126 -10.98 6.44 7.85
CA LYS A 126 -10.49 5.68 9.03
C LYS A 126 -10.07 4.27 8.65
N GLN A 127 -10.86 3.58 7.83
CA GLN A 127 -10.53 2.25 7.33
C GLN A 127 -9.25 2.27 6.49
N TYR A 128 -9.13 3.17 5.53
CA TYR A 128 -7.90 3.38 4.76
C TYR A 128 -6.71 3.68 5.66
N PHE A 129 -6.87 4.53 6.67
CA PHE A 129 -5.82 4.84 7.63
C PHE A 129 -5.38 3.59 8.39
N ALA A 130 -6.32 2.82 8.93
CA ALA A 130 -6.03 1.60 9.70
C ALA A 130 -5.39 0.51 8.83
N THR A 131 -5.91 0.32 7.61
CA THR A 131 -5.50 -0.78 6.72
C THR A 131 -4.25 -0.47 5.93
N VAL A 132 -4.05 0.78 5.49
CA VAL A 132 -2.93 1.15 4.59
C VAL A 132 -1.86 1.98 5.31
N ILE A 133 -2.26 3.00 6.07
CA ILE A 133 -1.30 3.96 6.62
C ILE A 133 -0.64 3.43 7.89
N GLN A 134 -1.43 2.88 8.83
CA GLN A 134 -0.91 2.35 10.11
C GLN A 134 0.17 1.27 9.94
N PRO A 135 0.00 0.23 9.10
CA PRO A 135 1.05 -0.76 8.89
C PRO A 135 2.35 -0.17 8.34
N ARG A 136 2.25 0.87 7.49
CA ARG A 136 3.44 1.57 6.96
C ARG A 136 4.13 2.38 8.05
N ARG A 137 3.38 3.07 8.91
CA ARG A 137 3.93 3.79 10.07
C ARG A 137 4.64 2.84 11.02
N GLU A 138 4.07 1.66 11.28
CA GLU A 138 4.68 0.66 12.15
C GLU A 138 6.06 0.22 11.64
N ARG A 139 6.26 0.09 10.34
CA ARG A 139 7.58 -0.20 9.77
C ARG A 139 8.63 0.88 10.13
N TYR A 140 8.26 2.17 10.09
CA TYR A 140 9.16 3.24 10.54
C TYR A 140 9.46 3.15 12.03
N ARG A 141 8.44 2.85 12.86
CA ARG A 141 8.59 2.69 14.31
C ARG A 141 9.59 1.58 14.66
N VAL A 142 9.48 0.43 14.00
CA VAL A 142 10.40 -0.69 14.18
C VAL A 142 11.83 -0.28 13.86
N VAL A 143 12.07 0.33 12.70
CA VAL A 143 13.41 0.77 12.28
C VAL A 143 13.99 1.81 13.24
N LEU A 144 13.19 2.77 13.68
CA LEU A 144 13.63 3.81 14.62
C LEU A 144 13.91 3.23 16.02
N ALA A 145 13.08 2.30 16.51
CA ALA A 145 13.29 1.64 17.79
C ALA A 145 14.58 0.79 17.79
N GLU A 146 14.86 0.09 16.71
CA GLU A 146 16.11 -0.65 16.52
C GLU A 146 17.31 0.30 16.47
N GLY A 147 17.21 1.47 15.82
CA GLY A 147 18.24 2.49 15.80
C GLY A 147 18.51 3.11 17.18
N ILE A 148 17.49 3.24 18.04
CA ILE A 148 17.68 3.63 19.45
C ILE A 148 18.41 2.50 20.19
N ALA A 149 17.98 1.26 20.03
CA ALA A 149 18.57 0.11 20.71
C ALA A 149 20.06 -0.13 20.33
N SER A 150 20.43 0.16 19.08
CA SER A 150 21.81 0.09 18.60
C SER A 150 22.69 1.28 19.00
N GLY A 151 22.07 2.39 19.51
CA GLY A 151 22.78 3.61 19.83
C GLY A 151 23.06 4.54 18.63
N GLU A 152 22.54 4.23 17.45
CA GLU A 152 22.61 5.11 16.29
C GLU A 152 21.73 6.37 16.46
N LEU A 153 20.63 6.24 17.21
CA LEU A 153 19.70 7.31 17.50
C LEU A 153 19.69 7.62 19.02
N ARG A 154 19.38 8.85 19.37
CA ARG A 154 19.29 9.26 20.78
C ARG A 154 18.17 8.52 21.52
N ALA A 155 18.38 8.18 22.78
CA ALA A 155 17.47 7.36 23.58
C ALA A 155 16.15 8.06 23.96
N ASP A 156 16.12 9.40 23.94
CA ASP A 156 14.96 10.23 24.27
C ASP A 156 14.13 10.63 23.03
N LEU A 157 14.35 9.95 21.88
CA LEU A 157 13.65 10.23 20.62
C LEU A 157 12.15 9.94 20.74
N ASP A 158 11.32 10.94 20.40
CA ASP A 158 9.91 10.71 20.12
C ASP A 158 9.77 9.98 18.77
N VAL A 159 9.57 8.65 18.84
CA VAL A 159 9.51 7.77 17.68
C VAL A 159 8.34 8.11 16.75
N GLU A 160 7.18 8.51 17.32
CA GLU A 160 6.00 8.88 16.53
C GLU A 160 6.22 10.16 15.73
N LEU A 161 6.81 11.16 16.38
CA LEU A 161 7.13 12.43 15.73
C LEU A 161 8.22 12.22 14.67
N ALA A 162 9.26 11.44 14.98
CA ALA A 162 10.34 11.13 14.05
C ALA A 162 9.84 10.39 12.80
N ALA A 163 9.00 9.36 12.97
CA ALA A 163 8.37 8.65 11.86
C ALA A 163 7.54 9.59 10.97
N THR A 164 6.82 10.52 11.59
CA THR A 164 6.04 11.52 10.87
C THR A 164 6.95 12.48 10.10
N LEU A 165 7.99 13.03 10.72
CA LEU A 165 8.92 13.97 10.08
C LEU A 165 9.68 13.34 8.90
N ILE A 166 9.98 12.04 8.97
CA ILE A 166 10.65 11.31 7.89
C ILE A 166 9.71 11.07 6.70
N ALA A 167 8.47 10.66 6.97
CA ALA A 167 7.54 10.28 5.90
C ALA A 167 6.80 11.46 5.27
N ALA A 168 6.38 12.45 6.07
CA ALA A 168 5.48 13.51 5.64
C ALA A 168 6.03 14.41 4.52
N PRO A 169 7.31 14.83 4.49
CA PRO A 169 7.82 15.65 3.40
C PRO A 169 7.72 14.98 2.05
N MET A 170 8.02 13.67 1.96
CA MET A 170 7.89 12.93 0.71
C MET A 170 6.44 12.77 0.29
N LEU A 171 5.52 12.53 1.23
CA LEU A 171 4.09 12.50 0.96
C LEU A 171 3.58 13.86 0.46
N TYR A 172 4.04 14.95 1.06
CA TYR A 172 3.72 16.30 0.60
C TYR A 172 4.19 16.55 -0.84
N LEU A 173 5.45 16.21 -1.14
CA LEU A 173 6.00 16.33 -2.49
C LEU A 173 5.22 15.47 -3.49
N GLN A 174 4.79 14.28 -3.09
CA GLN A 174 3.95 13.40 -3.92
C GLN A 174 2.59 14.05 -4.23
N LEU A 175 1.95 14.68 -3.26
CA LEU A 175 0.68 15.39 -3.47
C LEU A 175 0.84 16.60 -4.40
N MET A 176 2.00 17.27 -4.35
CA MET A 176 2.30 18.45 -5.15
C MET A 176 2.87 18.14 -6.55
N GLN A 177 2.99 16.88 -6.94
CA GLN A 177 3.60 16.47 -8.23
C GLN A 177 2.96 17.12 -9.45
N VAL A 178 1.65 17.41 -9.40
CA VAL A 178 0.91 18.03 -10.52
C VAL A 178 1.53 19.37 -10.95
N GLY A 179 2.17 20.10 -10.02
CA GLY A 179 2.81 21.40 -10.31
C GLY A 179 4.33 21.40 -10.18
N MET A 180 4.92 20.43 -9.51
CA MET A 180 6.35 20.43 -9.16
C MET A 180 7.17 19.29 -9.78
N GLY A 181 6.51 18.32 -10.41
CA GLY A 181 7.16 17.12 -10.95
C GLY A 181 7.56 16.10 -9.88
N VAL A 182 8.11 14.96 -10.34
CA VAL A 182 8.56 13.88 -9.46
C VAL A 182 9.89 14.28 -8.80
N PRO A 183 10.03 14.15 -7.47
CA PRO A 183 11.31 14.41 -6.80
C PRO A 183 12.45 13.56 -7.38
N SER A 184 13.64 14.12 -7.48
CA SER A 184 14.82 13.40 -7.98
C SER A 184 15.16 12.19 -7.09
N PRO A 185 15.87 11.18 -7.61
CA PRO A 185 16.28 10.03 -6.82
C PRO A 185 17.09 10.38 -5.55
N GLY A 186 17.92 11.45 -5.60
CA GLY A 186 18.70 11.92 -4.45
C GLY A 186 17.88 12.61 -3.34
N THR A 187 16.59 12.91 -3.59
CA THR A 187 15.75 13.61 -2.61
C THR A 187 15.52 12.76 -1.35
N SER A 188 15.38 11.44 -1.48
CA SER A 188 15.18 10.53 -0.35
C SER A 188 16.37 10.54 0.61
N GLN A 189 17.61 10.47 0.09
CA GLN A 189 18.83 10.54 0.87
C GLN A 189 18.95 11.88 1.57
N THR A 190 18.81 12.98 0.84
CA THR A 190 18.90 14.33 1.38
C THR A 190 17.90 14.56 2.52
N LEU A 191 16.65 14.13 2.33
CA LEU A 191 15.60 14.28 3.32
C LEU A 191 15.93 13.50 4.61
N VAL A 192 16.32 12.23 4.46
CA VAL A 192 16.70 11.39 5.61
C VAL A 192 17.91 11.98 6.33
N ASP A 193 18.94 12.45 5.62
CA ASP A 193 20.12 13.06 6.23
C ASP A 193 19.79 14.35 6.99
N MET A 194 18.90 15.19 6.47
CA MET A 194 18.46 16.40 7.16
C MET A 194 17.72 16.08 8.47
N VAL A 195 16.83 15.08 8.45
CA VAL A 195 16.10 14.68 9.67
C VAL A 195 17.04 14.02 10.66
N LEU A 196 17.89 13.08 10.22
CA LEU A 196 18.84 12.39 11.09
C LEU A 196 19.87 13.35 11.71
N GLY A 197 20.24 14.41 11.03
CA GLY A 197 21.10 15.45 11.58
C GLY A 197 20.58 16.08 12.88
N GLY A 198 19.25 16.06 13.08
CA GLY A 198 18.60 16.54 14.30
C GLY A 198 18.29 15.47 15.36
N ILE A 199 18.39 14.17 15.03
CA ILE A 199 17.98 13.07 15.93
C ILE A 199 19.10 12.04 16.20
N ARG A 200 20.31 12.27 15.73
CA ARG A 200 21.47 11.41 16.04
C ARG A 200 21.83 11.49 17.53
N ALA A 201 22.40 10.41 18.04
CA ALA A 201 23.10 10.45 19.32
C ALA A 201 24.31 11.39 19.20
N GLY A 202 24.50 12.26 20.18
CA GLY A 202 25.64 13.17 20.30
C GLY A 202 26.94 12.44 20.69
#